data_288679b446be1ce9848a2e1497de5947
#
_entry.id   288679b446be1ce9848a2e1497de5947
#
_cell.length_a   1.000
_cell.length_b   1.000
_cell.length_c   1.000
_cell.angle_alpha   90.00
_cell.angle_beta   90.00
_cell.angle_gamma   90.00
#
_symmetry.space_group_name_H-M   'P 1'
#
loop_
_entity.id
_entity.type
_entity.pdbx_description
1 polymer ?
#
loop_
_entity_poly.entity_id
_entity_poly.type
_entity_poly.pdbx_seq_one_letter_code
_entity_poly.pdbx_strand_id
1 'polypeptide(L)'
;MKDYEVVIGLEVHVELATKTKIFCGCSTEFGGAPNSHTCPVCTGMPGSLPVLNKKVVEYAAAVGLATNCTITQDCKFDRKNYFYADNPQNYQISQLYLPICRNGHVDVTLSDGTEKTIRIHEIHMEEDAGKLVHDEWEGVSYVDYNRSGVPLIEIVSEPDMRSAEEVIAYLTKLRTTIQYLGASDCKLQEGSMRADVNLSVRERGSSEFGTRTETKNLNSFAAIERAIKAETARQIDLIEAGEKVVQETRRWNDDKEYSYAMRSKEDAQDYRYFPDPDLVPIHISDEYLAELKAKQPEFKDEKKARYIEEFGLPEYDAEILTDSKKFTEIFEEATAICNQPKKVSNWIMGETMRLMKEESAKTGREFRAEELTFSPESLAKIITLVEKKEINNAAAKEIFEHVFAENVDVDSLGI
;
A
#
# COMPACT_ATOMS: atom_id res chain seq x y z
N MET A 1 12.31 -37.28 5.77
CA MET A 1 11.96 -36.04 5.04
C MET A 1 12.94 -34.97 5.53
N LYS A 2 13.61 -34.27 4.65
CA LYS A 2 14.46 -33.15 5.07
C LYS A 2 13.56 -32.04 5.61
N ASP A 3 14.02 -31.29 6.59
CA ASP A 3 13.31 -30.13 7.12
C ASP A 3 13.72 -28.88 6.32
N TYR A 4 12.76 -28.23 5.70
CA TYR A 4 12.99 -27.06 4.86
C TYR A 4 12.44 -25.80 5.52
N GLU A 5 13.09 -24.67 5.25
CA GLU A 5 12.57 -23.35 5.55
C GLU A 5 12.47 -22.49 4.29
N VAL A 6 11.43 -21.69 4.20
CA VAL A 6 11.25 -20.71 3.16
C VAL A 6 11.97 -19.41 3.55
N VAL A 7 12.52 -18.71 2.57
CA VAL A 7 13.16 -17.41 2.71
C VAL A 7 12.49 -16.45 1.76
N ILE A 8 11.91 -15.39 2.29
CA ILE A 8 11.07 -14.46 1.52
C ILE A 8 11.56 -13.02 1.70
N GLY A 9 11.69 -12.32 0.59
CA GLY A 9 11.80 -10.87 0.49
C GLY A 9 10.70 -10.31 -0.40
N LEU A 10 10.39 -9.05 -0.24
CA LEU A 10 9.33 -8.36 -1.00
C LEU A 10 9.88 -7.12 -1.70
N GLU A 11 9.33 -6.85 -2.87
CA GLU A 11 9.36 -5.56 -3.54
C GLU A 11 7.94 -5.00 -3.53
N VAL A 12 7.75 -3.89 -2.81
CA VAL A 12 6.43 -3.29 -2.63
C VAL A 12 6.40 -1.92 -3.31
N HIS A 13 5.58 -1.81 -4.36
CA HIS A 13 5.36 -0.57 -5.09
C HIS A 13 4.13 0.14 -4.54
N VAL A 14 4.24 1.43 -4.30
CA VAL A 14 3.16 2.25 -3.77
C VAL A 14 3.02 3.53 -4.58
N GLU A 15 1.86 3.72 -5.21
CA GLU A 15 1.51 5.00 -5.86
C GLU A 15 1.26 6.06 -4.81
N LEU A 16 1.93 7.22 -4.95
CA LEU A 16 1.81 8.31 -4.00
C LEU A 16 0.62 9.21 -4.31
N ALA A 17 -0.12 9.61 -3.26
CA ALA A 17 -1.33 10.43 -3.34
C ALA A 17 -1.03 11.91 -3.64
N THR A 18 -0.27 12.18 -4.70
CA THR A 18 -0.02 13.52 -5.20
C THR A 18 -1.12 13.93 -6.18
N LYS A 19 -1.38 15.23 -6.31
CA LYS A 19 -2.35 15.73 -7.30
C LYS A 19 -1.83 15.69 -8.73
N THR A 20 -0.50 15.72 -8.88
CA THR A 20 0.17 15.74 -10.19
C THR A 20 1.24 14.66 -10.24
N LYS A 21 1.59 14.26 -11.46
CA LYS A 21 2.62 13.26 -11.74
C LYS A 21 3.99 13.69 -11.21
N ILE A 22 4.94 12.74 -11.18
CA ILE A 22 6.27 12.95 -10.59
C ILE A 22 7.07 14.01 -11.32
N PHE A 23 6.97 14.10 -12.66
CA PHE A 23 7.80 14.99 -13.49
C PHE A 23 7.02 15.97 -14.36
N CYS A 24 5.69 16.03 -14.21
CA CYS A 24 4.85 16.99 -14.95
C CYS A 24 3.59 17.38 -14.17
N GLY A 25 2.79 18.30 -14.72
CA GLY A 25 1.57 18.82 -14.09
C GLY A 25 0.29 18.02 -14.40
N CYS A 26 0.37 16.87 -15.10
CA CYS A 26 -0.82 16.05 -15.39
C CYS A 26 -1.41 15.45 -14.13
N SER A 27 -2.74 15.25 -14.13
CA SER A 27 -3.46 14.63 -13.02
C SER A 27 -3.02 13.19 -12.79
N THR A 28 -3.02 12.76 -11.52
CA THR A 28 -2.85 11.37 -11.09
C THR A 28 -4.17 10.67 -10.81
N GLU A 29 -5.31 11.34 -11.08
CA GLU A 29 -6.63 10.81 -10.80
C GLU A 29 -6.90 9.51 -11.56
N PHE A 30 -7.36 8.48 -10.82
CA PHE A 30 -7.69 7.18 -11.37
C PHE A 30 -9.04 7.21 -12.13
N GLY A 31 -9.16 6.42 -13.22
CA GLY A 31 -10.43 6.20 -13.92
C GLY A 31 -10.78 7.25 -14.98
N GLY A 32 -9.88 8.15 -15.34
CA GLY A 32 -10.06 9.06 -16.47
C GLY A 32 -10.16 8.33 -17.82
N ALA A 33 -10.74 8.98 -18.84
CA ALA A 33 -10.74 8.43 -20.20
C ALA A 33 -9.30 8.14 -20.67
N PRO A 34 -9.05 7.07 -21.44
CA PRO A 34 -7.71 6.70 -21.88
C PRO A 34 -6.96 7.88 -22.52
N ASN A 35 -5.71 8.09 -22.12
CA ASN A 35 -4.83 9.17 -22.60
C ASN A 35 -5.36 10.61 -22.39
N SER A 36 -6.28 10.83 -21.44
CA SER A 36 -6.79 12.15 -21.10
C SER A 36 -5.88 12.92 -20.10
N HIS A 37 -5.08 12.23 -19.32
CA HIS A 37 -4.14 12.81 -18.34
C HIS A 37 -2.70 12.72 -18.85
N THR A 38 -2.44 13.26 -20.02
CA THR A 38 -1.12 13.18 -20.69
C THR A 38 -0.62 14.53 -21.18
N CYS A 39 0.70 14.64 -21.30
CA CYS A 39 1.37 15.81 -21.89
C CYS A 39 2.68 15.36 -22.56
N PRO A 40 3.39 16.23 -23.29
CA PRO A 40 4.66 15.86 -23.94
C PRO A 40 5.70 15.24 -23.00
N VAL A 41 5.72 15.60 -21.72
CA VAL A 41 6.69 15.03 -20.75
C VAL A 41 6.36 13.58 -20.44
N CYS A 42 5.15 13.27 -19.95
CA CYS A 42 4.80 11.90 -19.54
C CYS A 42 4.53 10.97 -20.74
N THR A 43 4.49 11.47 -21.98
CA THR A 43 4.47 10.67 -23.21
C THR A 43 5.85 10.59 -23.89
N GLY A 44 6.92 11.12 -23.26
CA GLY A 44 8.27 10.98 -23.72
C GLY A 44 8.57 11.67 -25.07
N MET A 45 7.89 12.78 -25.37
CA MET A 45 8.11 13.47 -26.64
C MET A 45 9.48 14.16 -26.68
N PRO A 46 10.17 14.14 -27.84
CA PRO A 46 11.47 14.79 -27.99
C PRO A 46 11.45 16.26 -27.59
N GLY A 47 12.45 16.69 -26.80
CA GLY A 47 12.61 18.05 -26.35
C GLY A 47 11.85 18.42 -25.08
N SER A 48 11.02 17.53 -24.53
CA SER A 48 10.41 17.72 -23.23
C SER A 48 11.38 17.39 -22.09
N LEU A 49 11.31 18.13 -20.98
CA LEU A 49 12.17 17.93 -19.82
C LEU A 49 11.36 17.66 -18.57
N PRO A 50 11.80 16.74 -17.70
CA PRO A 50 11.16 16.44 -16.42
C PRO A 50 11.36 17.56 -15.41
N VAL A 51 10.35 17.80 -14.55
CA VAL A 51 10.46 18.70 -13.39
C VAL A 51 9.92 17.98 -12.16
N LEU A 52 10.78 17.75 -11.19
CA LEU A 52 10.45 16.94 -10.00
C LEU A 52 9.35 17.58 -9.14
N ASN A 53 8.34 16.82 -8.82
CA ASN A 53 7.29 17.17 -7.87
C ASN A 53 7.83 17.09 -6.43
N LYS A 54 7.92 18.22 -5.74
CA LYS A 54 8.41 18.31 -4.35
C LYS A 54 7.62 17.41 -3.38
N LYS A 55 6.31 17.23 -3.60
CA LYS A 55 5.46 16.42 -2.72
C LYS A 55 5.83 14.93 -2.75
N VAL A 56 6.40 14.45 -3.85
CA VAL A 56 6.91 13.07 -3.95
C VAL A 56 8.08 12.87 -3.01
N VAL A 57 9.03 13.80 -2.97
CA VAL A 57 10.17 13.75 -2.03
C VAL A 57 9.69 13.80 -0.58
N GLU A 58 8.71 14.67 -0.29
CA GLU A 58 8.11 14.80 1.03
C GLU A 58 7.49 13.47 1.49
N TYR A 59 6.66 12.84 0.65
CA TYR A 59 6.04 11.57 0.99
C TYR A 59 7.04 10.42 1.11
N ALA A 60 7.99 10.32 0.19
CA ALA A 60 9.03 9.28 0.24
C ALA A 60 9.87 9.38 1.51
N ALA A 61 10.32 10.59 1.87
CA ALA A 61 11.06 10.83 3.10
C ALA A 61 10.21 10.55 4.36
N ALA A 62 8.92 10.95 4.36
CA ALA A 62 8.01 10.68 5.47
C ALA A 62 7.80 9.17 5.70
N VAL A 63 7.62 8.38 4.61
CA VAL A 63 7.53 6.92 4.69
C VAL A 63 8.85 6.35 5.22
N GLY A 64 10.00 6.83 4.73
CA GLY A 64 11.31 6.40 5.22
C GLY A 64 11.48 6.65 6.72
N LEU A 65 11.12 7.84 7.21
CA LEU A 65 11.17 8.16 8.65
C LEU A 65 10.25 7.25 9.48
N ALA A 66 9.03 6.98 8.99
CA ALA A 66 8.05 6.12 9.67
C ALA A 66 8.44 4.65 9.68
N THR A 67 9.31 4.23 8.78
CA THR A 67 9.86 2.87 8.68
C THR A 67 11.32 2.79 9.15
N ASN A 68 11.74 3.73 10.00
CA ASN A 68 13.06 3.75 10.64
C ASN A 68 14.24 3.73 9.66
N CYS A 69 14.05 4.24 8.44
CA CYS A 69 15.13 4.33 7.46
C CYS A 69 16.08 5.49 7.76
N THR A 70 17.32 5.32 7.33
CA THR A 70 18.24 6.44 7.14
C THR A 70 17.90 7.15 5.83
N ILE A 71 17.68 8.46 5.89
CA ILE A 71 17.41 9.28 4.70
C ILE A 71 18.73 9.67 4.03
N THR A 72 18.83 9.41 2.73
CA THR A 72 19.95 9.86 1.90
C THR A 72 19.76 11.33 1.58
N GLN A 73 20.46 12.20 2.29
CA GLN A 73 20.28 13.66 2.18
C GLN A 73 20.67 14.21 0.81
N ASP A 74 21.68 13.60 0.18
CA ASP A 74 22.09 13.94 -1.20
C ASP A 74 21.79 12.74 -2.09
N CYS A 75 20.65 12.76 -2.77
CA CYS A 75 20.22 11.70 -3.65
C CYS A 75 19.95 12.22 -5.08
N LYS A 76 19.83 11.31 -6.03
CA LYS A 76 19.61 11.65 -7.43
C LYS A 76 18.82 10.55 -8.13
N PHE A 77 18.30 10.90 -9.30
CA PHE A 77 17.66 9.94 -10.19
C PHE A 77 18.66 9.33 -11.17
N ASP A 78 18.35 8.11 -11.58
CA ASP A 78 19.05 7.35 -12.61
C ASP A 78 18.05 6.93 -13.69
N ARG A 79 18.53 6.63 -14.91
CA ARG A 79 17.75 6.06 -15.98
C ARG A 79 17.92 4.56 -16.02
N LYS A 80 16.80 3.83 -15.93
CA LYS A 80 16.68 2.39 -16.15
C LYS A 80 16.24 2.15 -17.58
N ASN A 81 17.15 1.75 -18.47
CA ASN A 81 16.87 1.67 -19.90
C ASN A 81 16.29 0.33 -20.29
N TYR A 82 15.08 0.35 -20.86
CA TYR A 82 14.44 -0.82 -21.47
C TYR A 82 13.35 -0.37 -22.44
N PHE A 83 13.08 -1.23 -23.46
CA PHE A 83 12.07 -0.98 -24.47
C PHE A 83 10.81 -1.77 -24.15
N TYR A 84 9.71 -1.04 -23.93
CA TYR A 84 8.39 -1.62 -23.84
C TYR A 84 7.34 -0.58 -24.23
N ALA A 85 6.20 -1.03 -24.78
CA ALA A 85 5.20 -0.11 -25.32
C ALA A 85 4.60 0.85 -24.28
N ASP A 86 4.55 0.44 -23.02
CA ASP A 86 4.08 1.27 -21.89
C ASP A 86 5.15 2.21 -21.30
N ASN A 87 6.39 2.10 -21.79
CA ASN A 87 7.51 2.96 -21.40
C ASN A 87 7.87 3.92 -22.54
N PRO A 88 7.18 5.09 -22.64
CA PRO A 88 7.17 5.93 -23.85
C PRO A 88 8.54 6.53 -24.21
N GLN A 89 9.39 6.77 -23.23
CA GLN A 89 10.74 7.34 -23.44
C GLN A 89 11.82 6.26 -23.58
N ASN A 90 11.45 4.98 -23.52
CA ASN A 90 12.37 3.83 -23.56
C ASN A 90 13.35 3.77 -22.37
N TYR A 91 13.11 4.51 -21.33
CA TYR A 91 13.73 4.39 -20.02
C TYR A 91 12.74 4.80 -18.95
N GLN A 92 12.91 4.26 -17.75
CA GLN A 92 12.18 4.66 -16.54
C GLN A 92 13.13 5.51 -15.69
N ILE A 93 12.66 6.65 -15.20
CA ILE A 93 13.40 7.44 -14.22
C ILE A 93 13.15 6.80 -12.84
N SER A 94 14.24 6.39 -12.18
CA SER A 94 14.25 5.65 -10.92
C SER A 94 15.49 6.05 -10.10
N GLN A 95 15.83 5.30 -9.06
CA GLN A 95 17.03 5.54 -8.26
C GLN A 95 17.73 4.19 -7.98
N LEU A 96 18.93 3.99 -8.48
CA LEU A 96 19.73 2.80 -8.20
C LEU A 96 20.87 3.10 -7.21
N TYR A 97 21.68 4.11 -7.54
CA TYR A 97 22.94 4.35 -6.81
C TYR A 97 22.74 5.09 -5.49
N LEU A 98 21.79 6.02 -5.44
CA LEU A 98 21.49 6.86 -4.29
C LEU A 98 19.99 6.93 -4.04
N PRO A 99 19.35 5.81 -3.60
CA PRO A 99 17.94 5.81 -3.24
C PRO A 99 17.71 6.73 -2.05
N ILE A 100 16.51 7.31 -1.97
CA ILE A 100 16.17 8.29 -0.94
C ILE A 100 16.24 7.73 0.49
N CYS A 101 15.94 6.43 0.68
CA CYS A 101 15.97 5.80 2.01
C CYS A 101 16.75 4.49 1.99
N ARG A 102 17.43 4.17 3.10
CA ARG A 102 18.18 2.93 3.28
C ARG A 102 18.06 2.40 4.70
N ASN A 103 18.30 1.10 4.85
CA ASN A 103 18.52 0.43 6.13
C ASN A 103 17.42 0.69 7.16
N GLY A 104 16.16 0.57 6.74
CA GLY A 104 15.01 0.68 7.62
C GLY A 104 14.57 -0.65 8.21
N HIS A 105 13.48 -0.60 8.97
CA HIS A 105 12.81 -1.79 9.47
C HIS A 105 11.36 -1.52 9.86
N VAL A 106 10.58 -2.59 9.91
CA VAL A 106 9.21 -2.61 10.42
C VAL A 106 9.10 -3.73 11.44
N ASP A 107 8.62 -3.42 12.64
CA ASP A 107 8.33 -4.40 13.68
C ASP A 107 6.89 -4.90 13.52
N VAL A 108 6.72 -6.22 13.52
CA VAL A 108 5.43 -6.88 13.37
C VAL A 108 5.18 -7.82 14.54
N THR A 109 3.91 -7.97 14.90
CA THR A 109 3.46 -8.95 15.90
C THR A 109 2.62 -10.01 15.19
N LEU A 110 2.96 -11.28 15.38
CA LEU A 110 2.26 -12.43 14.81
C LEU A 110 1.05 -12.82 15.67
N SER A 111 0.21 -13.71 15.15
CA SER A 111 -1.01 -14.16 15.84
C SER A 111 -0.75 -14.87 17.17
N ASP A 112 0.42 -15.46 17.36
CA ASP A 112 0.86 -16.09 18.61
C ASP A 112 1.50 -15.12 19.61
N GLY A 113 1.58 -13.82 19.27
CA GLY A 113 2.21 -12.77 20.06
C GLY A 113 3.73 -12.65 19.84
N THR A 114 4.31 -13.43 18.95
CA THR A 114 5.73 -13.31 18.60
C THR A 114 6.00 -11.97 17.90
N GLU A 115 6.98 -11.23 18.39
CA GLU A 115 7.47 -10.01 17.73
C GLU A 115 8.62 -10.34 16.78
N LYS A 116 8.61 -9.69 15.63
CA LYS A 116 9.66 -9.85 14.62
C LYS A 116 9.97 -8.53 13.92
N THR A 117 11.25 -8.24 13.78
CA THR A 117 11.74 -7.11 12.97
C THR A 117 12.03 -7.57 11.56
N ILE A 118 11.38 -6.93 10.58
CA ILE A 118 11.64 -7.13 9.15
C ILE A 118 12.39 -5.92 8.63
N ARG A 119 13.62 -6.13 8.15
CA ARG A 119 14.47 -5.05 7.66
C ARG A 119 14.04 -4.60 6.26
N ILE A 120 14.21 -3.31 6.02
CA ILE A 120 14.06 -2.69 4.70
C ILE A 120 15.47 -2.40 4.19
N HIS A 121 15.77 -2.92 3.00
CA HIS A 121 17.03 -2.65 2.32
C HIS A 121 17.10 -1.20 1.86
N GLU A 122 16.08 -0.78 1.09
CA GLU A 122 15.98 0.57 0.57
C GLU A 122 14.53 0.95 0.21
N ILE A 123 14.31 2.26 0.07
CA ILE A 123 13.14 2.83 -0.59
C ILE A 123 13.66 3.79 -1.65
N HIS A 124 13.18 3.66 -2.87
CA HIS A 124 13.52 4.58 -3.94
C HIS A 124 12.28 5.16 -4.62
N MET A 125 12.44 6.34 -5.19
CA MET A 125 11.40 7.02 -5.97
C MET A 125 11.54 6.64 -7.43
N GLU A 126 10.41 6.44 -8.10
CA GLU A 126 10.35 6.16 -9.53
C GLU A 126 9.03 6.62 -10.15
N GLU A 127 8.96 6.59 -11.47
CA GLU A 127 7.72 6.81 -12.22
C GLU A 127 7.05 5.49 -12.59
N ASP A 128 5.71 5.46 -12.57
CA ASP A 128 4.98 4.28 -13.09
C ASP A 128 4.97 4.29 -14.62
N ALA A 129 4.85 3.11 -15.20
CA ALA A 129 4.67 2.90 -16.64
C ALA A 129 3.20 3.10 -17.05
N GLY A 130 2.95 3.22 -18.34
CA GLY A 130 1.61 3.21 -18.91
C GLY A 130 0.91 1.87 -18.71
N LYS A 131 -0.31 1.76 -19.21
CA LYS A 131 -1.10 0.53 -19.16
C LYS A 131 -1.30 -0.02 -20.56
N LEU A 132 -1.07 -1.33 -20.72
CA LEU A 132 -1.41 -2.06 -21.94
C LEU A 132 -2.77 -2.73 -21.79
N VAL A 133 -3.61 -2.56 -22.79
CA VAL A 133 -4.90 -3.24 -22.92
C VAL A 133 -4.84 -4.10 -24.19
N HIS A 134 -4.80 -5.40 -23.98
CA HIS A 134 -4.74 -6.37 -25.08
C HIS A 134 -6.16 -6.68 -25.58
N ASP A 135 -6.36 -6.56 -26.87
CA ASP A 135 -7.57 -6.99 -27.56
C ASP A 135 -7.26 -8.26 -28.37
N GLU A 136 -7.72 -9.40 -27.84
CA GLU A 136 -7.46 -10.69 -28.47
C GLU A 136 -8.25 -10.87 -29.78
N TRP A 137 -9.39 -10.18 -29.95
CA TRP A 137 -10.22 -10.24 -31.14
C TRP A 137 -9.60 -9.50 -32.31
N GLU A 138 -9.07 -8.31 -32.06
CA GLU A 138 -8.44 -7.48 -33.07
C GLU A 138 -6.95 -7.81 -33.25
N GLY A 139 -6.35 -8.57 -32.29
CA GLY A 139 -4.93 -8.91 -32.29
C GLY A 139 -4.03 -7.68 -32.10
N VAL A 140 -4.53 -6.66 -31.39
CA VAL A 140 -3.83 -5.40 -31.13
C VAL A 140 -3.67 -5.14 -29.63
N SER A 141 -2.78 -4.23 -29.28
CA SER A 141 -2.64 -3.71 -27.93
C SER A 141 -2.80 -2.21 -27.93
N TYR A 142 -3.73 -1.72 -27.14
CA TYR A 142 -3.90 -0.29 -26.89
C TYR A 142 -3.01 0.14 -25.74
N VAL A 143 -2.44 1.34 -25.82
CA VAL A 143 -1.58 1.92 -24.80
C VAL A 143 -2.29 3.11 -24.17
N ASP A 144 -2.49 3.06 -22.86
CA ASP A 144 -3.02 4.16 -22.07
C ASP A 144 -1.90 4.73 -21.19
N TYR A 145 -1.51 5.98 -21.47
CA TYR A 145 -0.46 6.68 -20.73
C TYR A 145 -0.98 7.52 -19.56
N ASN A 146 -2.24 7.38 -19.15
CA ASN A 146 -2.75 8.09 -17.98
C ASN A 146 -1.93 7.75 -16.72
N ARG A 147 -1.50 6.50 -16.57
CA ARG A 147 -0.66 6.08 -15.46
C ARG A 147 0.82 6.43 -15.63
N SER A 148 1.32 6.59 -16.86
CA SER A 148 2.72 6.92 -17.15
C SER A 148 3.14 8.18 -16.41
N GLY A 149 4.17 8.09 -15.57
CA GLY A 149 4.65 9.18 -14.73
C GLY A 149 3.88 9.39 -13.42
N VAL A 150 2.94 8.52 -13.05
CA VAL A 150 2.36 8.52 -11.69
C VAL A 150 3.49 8.22 -10.69
N PRO A 151 3.60 9.00 -9.60
CA PRO A 151 4.70 8.82 -8.66
C PRO A 151 4.61 7.51 -7.92
N LEU A 152 5.68 6.74 -7.92
CA LEU A 152 5.85 5.53 -7.14
C LEU A 152 6.98 5.67 -6.14
N ILE A 153 6.86 4.94 -5.04
CA ILE A 153 7.99 4.46 -4.26
C ILE A 153 8.03 2.94 -4.33
N GLU A 154 9.22 2.38 -4.48
CA GLU A 154 9.47 0.95 -4.33
C GLU A 154 10.18 0.72 -3.00
N ILE A 155 9.61 -0.15 -2.18
CA ILE A 155 10.11 -0.53 -0.86
C ILE A 155 10.63 -1.96 -0.96
N VAL A 156 11.95 -2.12 -0.86
CA VAL A 156 12.62 -3.41 -0.97
C VAL A 156 12.96 -3.93 0.43
N SER A 157 12.39 -5.06 0.82
CA SER A 157 12.74 -5.69 2.09
C SER A 157 13.99 -6.54 1.99
N GLU A 158 14.67 -6.76 3.13
CA GLU A 158 15.62 -7.85 3.25
C GLU A 158 14.87 -9.21 3.28
N PRO A 159 15.53 -10.35 2.96
CA PRO A 159 14.89 -11.66 2.93
C PRO A 159 14.75 -12.25 4.35
N ASP A 160 14.09 -11.51 5.23
CA ASP A 160 13.95 -11.84 6.64
C ASP A 160 12.71 -12.70 6.95
N MET A 161 11.72 -12.73 6.06
CA MET A 161 10.46 -13.42 6.30
C MET A 161 10.58 -14.93 6.03
N ARG A 162 9.87 -15.73 6.86
CA ARG A 162 9.92 -17.20 6.86
C ARG A 162 8.56 -17.86 6.74
N SER A 163 7.49 -17.08 6.64
CA SER A 163 6.13 -17.58 6.49
C SER A 163 5.24 -16.60 5.74
N ALA A 164 4.12 -17.09 5.22
CA ALA A 164 3.08 -16.22 4.65
C ALA A 164 2.47 -15.28 5.70
N GLU A 165 2.33 -15.74 6.96
CA GLU A 165 1.84 -14.92 8.07
C GLU A 165 2.74 -13.69 8.30
N GLU A 166 4.06 -13.89 8.32
CA GLU A 166 5.02 -12.78 8.46
C GLU A 166 4.92 -11.78 7.30
N VAL A 167 4.72 -12.28 6.08
CA VAL A 167 4.50 -11.43 4.89
C VAL A 167 3.24 -10.59 5.03
N ILE A 168 2.13 -11.19 5.43
CA ILE A 168 0.86 -10.48 5.61
C ILE A 168 0.94 -9.48 6.75
N ALA A 169 1.57 -9.83 7.87
CA ALA A 169 1.80 -8.93 8.99
C ALA A 169 2.62 -7.69 8.56
N TYR A 170 3.71 -7.91 7.82
CA TYR A 170 4.56 -6.85 7.27
C TYR A 170 3.78 -5.93 6.32
N LEU A 171 3.08 -6.50 5.33
CA LEU A 171 2.30 -5.72 4.36
C LEU A 171 1.16 -4.95 5.02
N THR A 172 0.49 -5.54 6.02
CA THR A 172 -0.57 -4.87 6.77
C THR A 172 -0.03 -3.67 7.53
N LYS A 173 1.08 -3.85 8.26
CA LYS A 173 1.72 -2.78 9.02
C LYS A 173 2.20 -1.65 8.10
N LEU A 174 2.87 -2.01 7.00
CA LEU A 174 3.38 -1.06 6.02
C LEU A 174 2.22 -0.25 5.39
N ARG A 175 1.16 -0.93 4.93
CA ARG A 175 -0.05 -0.31 4.38
C ARG A 175 -0.65 0.69 5.36
N THR A 176 -0.90 0.27 6.59
CA THR A 176 -1.51 1.12 7.61
C THR A 176 -0.64 2.34 7.90
N THR A 177 0.67 2.17 8.04
CA THR A 177 1.62 3.27 8.25
C THR A 177 1.55 4.30 7.12
N ILE A 178 1.55 3.85 5.85
CA ILE A 178 1.49 4.73 4.68
C ILE A 178 0.13 5.45 4.59
N GLN A 179 -0.96 4.77 4.92
CA GLN A 179 -2.30 5.37 4.97
C GLN A 179 -2.41 6.43 6.07
N TYR A 180 -1.85 6.20 7.24
CA TYR A 180 -1.81 7.19 8.32
C TYR A 180 -1.04 8.45 7.94
N LEU A 181 0.06 8.30 7.21
CA LEU A 181 0.80 9.43 6.64
C LEU A 181 0.00 10.20 5.57
N GLY A 182 -1.06 9.61 5.03
CA GLY A 182 -1.77 10.16 3.87
C GLY A 182 -0.94 10.13 2.58
N ALA A 183 0.09 9.30 2.54
CA ALA A 183 1.01 9.21 1.40
C ALA A 183 0.44 8.36 0.26
N SER A 184 -0.48 7.43 0.53
CA SER A 184 -1.20 6.61 -0.44
C SER A 184 -2.48 6.05 0.18
N ASP A 185 -3.45 5.67 -0.66
CA ASP A 185 -4.62 4.88 -0.26
C ASP A 185 -4.34 3.37 -0.19
N CYS A 186 -3.22 2.92 -0.76
CA CYS A 186 -2.72 1.55 -0.72
C CYS A 186 -3.76 0.48 -1.12
N LYS A 187 -4.50 0.71 -2.19
CA LYS A 187 -5.50 -0.23 -2.71
C LYS A 187 -4.86 -1.23 -3.67
N LEU A 188 -4.78 -2.51 -3.27
CA LEU A 188 -4.24 -3.57 -4.13
C LEU A 188 -5.07 -3.79 -5.39
N GLN A 189 -6.42 -3.70 -5.29
CA GLN A 189 -7.32 -3.96 -6.42
C GLN A 189 -7.26 -2.87 -7.49
N GLU A 190 -6.99 -1.63 -7.12
CA GLU A 190 -6.79 -0.51 -8.05
C GLU A 190 -5.33 -0.38 -8.50
N GLY A 191 -4.41 -1.14 -7.86
CA GLY A 191 -2.99 -1.18 -8.19
C GLY A 191 -2.17 -0.06 -7.55
N SER A 192 -2.75 0.75 -6.64
CA SER A 192 -1.99 1.77 -5.92
C SER A 192 -1.05 1.20 -4.85
N MET A 193 -1.19 -0.10 -4.52
CA MET A 193 -0.20 -0.90 -3.81
C MET A 193 -0.05 -2.23 -4.55
N ARG A 194 1.19 -2.65 -4.82
CA ARG A 194 1.52 -3.92 -5.47
C ARG A 194 2.66 -4.56 -4.70
N ALA A 195 2.69 -5.88 -4.62
CA ALA A 195 3.77 -6.60 -3.97
C ALA A 195 4.23 -7.76 -4.85
N ASP A 196 5.52 -7.80 -5.13
CA ASP A 196 6.18 -8.91 -5.80
C ASP A 196 6.91 -9.74 -4.74
N VAL A 197 6.69 -11.06 -4.76
CA VAL A 197 7.23 -11.99 -3.77
C VAL A 197 8.47 -12.67 -4.32
N ASN A 198 9.61 -12.41 -3.70
CA ASN A 198 10.88 -13.10 -3.93
C ASN A 198 11.01 -14.25 -2.93
N LEU A 199 11.00 -15.50 -3.40
CA LEU A 199 10.96 -16.67 -2.56
C LEU A 199 12.05 -17.70 -2.96
N SER A 200 12.71 -18.26 -1.96
CA SER A 200 13.57 -19.43 -2.10
C SER A 200 13.35 -20.41 -0.95
N VAL A 201 13.74 -21.66 -1.15
CA VAL A 201 13.68 -22.71 -0.14
C VAL A 201 15.08 -23.24 0.12
N ARG A 202 15.41 -23.47 1.39
CA ARG A 202 16.67 -24.08 1.82
C ARG A 202 16.44 -25.12 2.92
N GLU A 203 17.41 -26.00 3.15
CA GLU A 203 17.39 -26.87 4.32
C GLU A 203 17.48 -26.04 5.60
N ARG A 204 16.68 -26.33 6.61
CA ARG A 204 16.65 -25.59 7.88
C ARG A 204 18.03 -25.61 8.52
N GLY A 205 18.50 -24.42 8.92
CA GLY A 205 19.82 -24.22 9.50
C GLY A 205 20.95 -24.04 8.49
N SER A 206 20.68 -24.13 7.17
CA SER A 206 21.67 -23.76 6.16
C SER A 206 21.92 -22.25 6.17
N SER A 207 23.17 -21.83 6.02
CA SER A 207 23.55 -20.43 5.82
C SER A 207 23.42 -19.98 4.36
N GLU A 208 23.33 -20.92 3.41
CA GLU A 208 23.24 -20.63 1.98
C GLU A 208 21.78 -20.47 1.57
N PHE A 209 21.50 -19.46 0.78
CA PHE A 209 20.16 -19.28 0.19
C PHE A 209 19.92 -20.27 -0.95
N GLY A 210 18.67 -20.72 -1.10
CA GLY A 210 18.23 -21.43 -2.27
C GLY A 210 18.12 -20.53 -3.52
N THR A 211 17.76 -21.13 -4.65
CA THR A 211 17.50 -20.35 -5.87
C THR A 211 16.21 -19.58 -5.76
N ARG A 212 16.29 -18.26 -5.94
CA ARG A 212 15.16 -17.35 -5.85
C ARG A 212 14.27 -17.37 -7.08
N THR A 213 12.96 -17.39 -6.88
CA THR A 213 11.96 -17.06 -7.89
C THR A 213 11.19 -15.80 -7.46
N GLU A 214 10.79 -15.01 -8.44
CA GLU A 214 9.95 -13.83 -8.26
C GLU A 214 8.53 -14.16 -8.70
N THR A 215 7.52 -13.91 -7.85
CA THR A 215 6.11 -14.11 -8.20
C THR A 215 5.39 -12.77 -8.28
N LYS A 216 4.79 -12.51 -9.45
CA LYS A 216 4.04 -11.29 -9.78
C LYS A 216 2.54 -11.54 -9.95
N ASN A 217 1.77 -10.44 -10.09
CA ASN A 217 0.32 -10.47 -10.30
C ASN A 217 -0.46 -10.94 -9.08
N LEU A 218 -0.09 -10.43 -7.92
CA LEU A 218 -0.69 -10.74 -6.63
C LEU A 218 -1.61 -9.59 -6.20
N ASN A 219 -2.92 -9.75 -6.42
CA ASN A 219 -3.90 -8.66 -6.32
C ASN A 219 -4.65 -8.61 -4.97
N SER A 220 -4.32 -9.48 -4.03
CA SER A 220 -4.87 -9.50 -2.68
C SER A 220 -3.94 -10.18 -1.70
N PHE A 221 -4.08 -9.91 -0.41
CA PHE A 221 -3.32 -10.60 0.63
C PHE A 221 -3.59 -12.11 0.64
N ALA A 222 -4.83 -12.51 0.37
CA ALA A 222 -5.18 -13.92 0.24
C ALA A 222 -4.49 -14.59 -0.96
N ALA A 223 -4.35 -13.89 -2.09
CA ALA A 223 -3.60 -14.38 -3.25
C ALA A 223 -2.10 -14.52 -2.94
N ILE A 224 -1.52 -13.55 -2.22
CA ILE A 224 -0.14 -13.61 -1.75
C ILE A 224 0.09 -14.84 -0.87
N GLU A 225 -0.79 -15.09 0.09
CA GLU A 225 -0.69 -16.27 0.96
C GLU A 225 -0.74 -17.58 0.17
N ARG A 226 -1.71 -17.72 -0.76
CA ARG A 226 -1.83 -18.90 -1.61
C ARG A 226 -0.60 -19.09 -2.50
N ALA A 227 -0.12 -18.03 -3.11
CA ALA A 227 1.06 -18.07 -3.97
C ALA A 227 2.33 -18.50 -3.22
N ILE A 228 2.55 -17.98 -2.01
CA ILE A 228 3.67 -18.39 -1.16
C ILE A 228 3.59 -19.88 -0.82
N LYS A 229 2.42 -20.38 -0.43
CA LYS A 229 2.22 -21.81 -0.13
C LYS A 229 2.47 -22.69 -1.35
N ALA A 230 1.91 -22.31 -2.49
CA ALA A 230 2.07 -23.08 -3.74
C ALA A 230 3.53 -23.09 -4.24
N GLU A 231 4.21 -21.95 -4.22
CA GLU A 231 5.59 -21.85 -4.69
C GLU A 231 6.55 -22.56 -3.74
N THR A 232 6.32 -22.48 -2.42
CA THR A 232 7.11 -23.23 -1.44
C THR A 232 7.01 -24.75 -1.69
N ALA A 233 5.80 -25.27 -1.86
CA ALA A 233 5.57 -26.68 -2.17
C ALA A 233 6.26 -27.09 -3.48
N ARG A 234 6.09 -26.30 -4.54
CA ARG A 234 6.71 -26.55 -5.86
C ARG A 234 8.24 -26.64 -5.78
N GLN A 235 8.87 -25.72 -5.04
CA GLN A 235 10.35 -25.74 -4.92
C GLN A 235 10.83 -26.94 -4.09
N ILE A 236 10.14 -27.30 -3.02
CA ILE A 236 10.45 -28.49 -2.23
C ILE A 236 10.34 -29.75 -3.07
N ASP A 237 9.25 -29.91 -3.84
CA ASP A 237 9.02 -31.07 -4.72
C ASP A 237 10.15 -31.22 -5.75
N LEU A 238 10.58 -30.13 -6.39
CA LEU A 238 11.73 -30.13 -7.32
C LEU A 238 13.00 -30.59 -6.62
N ILE A 239 13.31 -30.02 -5.45
CA ILE A 239 14.53 -30.34 -4.71
C ILE A 239 14.53 -31.82 -4.26
N GLU A 240 13.39 -32.34 -3.79
CA GLU A 240 13.26 -33.75 -3.37
C GLU A 240 13.31 -34.72 -4.57
N ALA A 241 12.86 -34.27 -5.75
CA ALA A 241 13.03 -35.02 -7.01
C ALA A 241 14.48 -35.01 -7.55
N GLY A 242 15.38 -34.25 -6.93
CA GLY A 242 16.78 -34.08 -7.41
C GLY A 242 16.90 -33.11 -8.56
N GLU A 243 15.85 -32.33 -8.83
CA GLU A 243 15.82 -31.29 -9.83
C GLU A 243 16.31 -29.95 -9.27
N LYS A 244 16.70 -29.04 -10.16
CA LYS A 244 17.14 -27.70 -9.77
C LYS A 244 16.01 -26.70 -9.93
N VAL A 245 15.83 -25.85 -8.92
CA VAL A 245 15.01 -24.66 -9.08
C VAL A 245 15.70 -23.68 -10.04
N VAL A 246 14.99 -23.19 -11.02
CA VAL A 246 15.48 -22.19 -11.99
C VAL A 246 15.14 -20.79 -11.48
N GLN A 247 16.10 -19.87 -11.56
CA GLN A 247 15.84 -18.46 -11.24
C GLN A 247 15.03 -17.82 -12.36
N GLU A 248 13.76 -17.51 -12.06
CA GLU A 248 12.80 -17.01 -13.04
C GLU A 248 11.76 -16.10 -12.41
N THR A 249 11.13 -15.24 -13.25
CA THR A 249 9.92 -14.50 -12.89
C THR A 249 8.71 -15.34 -13.26
N ARG A 250 7.78 -15.51 -12.32
CA ARG A 250 6.56 -16.28 -12.45
C ARG A 250 5.34 -15.38 -12.32
N ARG A 251 4.26 -15.71 -13.03
CA ARG A 251 2.97 -15.04 -12.91
C ARG A 251 1.98 -15.92 -12.16
N TRP A 252 1.35 -15.37 -11.13
CA TRP A 252 0.29 -16.05 -10.40
C TRP A 252 -1.03 -16.00 -11.18
N ASN A 253 -1.72 -17.13 -11.23
CA ASN A 253 -3.10 -17.25 -11.70
C ASN A 253 -3.95 -17.64 -10.49
N ASP A 254 -4.75 -16.68 -10.02
CA ASP A 254 -5.51 -16.85 -8.77
C ASP A 254 -6.69 -17.81 -8.94
N ASP A 255 -7.33 -17.83 -10.12
CA ASP A 255 -8.47 -18.73 -10.41
C ASP A 255 -8.06 -20.20 -10.45
N LYS A 256 -6.84 -20.48 -10.87
CA LYS A 256 -6.30 -21.84 -11.00
C LYS A 256 -5.32 -22.22 -9.88
N GLU A 257 -5.03 -21.30 -8.98
CA GLU A 257 -4.09 -21.45 -7.86
C GLU A 257 -2.72 -22.03 -8.25
N TYR A 258 -2.16 -21.56 -9.38
CA TYR A 258 -0.81 -21.94 -9.80
C TYR A 258 -0.05 -20.76 -10.42
N SER A 259 1.27 -20.89 -10.48
CA SER A 259 2.13 -19.94 -11.19
C SER A 259 2.77 -20.57 -12.41
N TYR A 260 3.06 -19.76 -13.42
CA TYR A 260 3.80 -20.18 -14.62
C TYR A 260 4.95 -19.21 -14.92
N ALA A 261 6.03 -19.75 -15.48
CA ALA A 261 7.20 -18.97 -15.83
C ALA A 261 6.87 -17.95 -16.94
N MET A 262 7.29 -16.70 -16.75
CA MET A 262 7.18 -15.63 -17.75
C MET A 262 8.46 -15.49 -18.54
N ARG A 263 9.61 -15.46 -17.86
CA ARG A 263 10.95 -15.34 -18.46
C ARG A 263 11.98 -15.96 -17.52
N SER A 264 13.08 -16.43 -18.08
CA SER A 264 14.22 -16.96 -17.35
C SER A 264 15.29 -15.87 -17.14
N LYS A 265 16.31 -16.18 -16.36
CA LYS A 265 17.48 -15.32 -16.16
C LYS A 265 18.28 -15.07 -17.43
N GLU A 266 18.21 -15.98 -18.40
CA GLU A 266 18.87 -15.83 -19.71
C GLU A 266 18.30 -14.66 -20.52
N ASP A 267 17.04 -14.27 -20.22
CA ASP A 267 16.37 -13.11 -20.80
C ASP A 267 16.57 -11.83 -19.96
N ALA A 268 17.40 -11.87 -18.89
CA ALA A 268 17.65 -10.73 -18.04
C ALA A 268 18.30 -9.59 -18.83
N GLN A 269 17.61 -8.47 -18.92
CA GLN A 269 18.13 -7.28 -19.59
C GLN A 269 19.17 -6.58 -18.73
N ASP A 270 20.29 -6.19 -19.32
CA ASP A 270 21.16 -5.18 -18.75
C ASP A 270 20.52 -3.81 -18.95
N TYR A 271 20.00 -3.24 -17.86
CA TYR A 271 19.32 -1.94 -17.90
C TYR A 271 20.27 -0.75 -18.12
N ARG A 272 21.57 -0.94 -18.12
CA ARG A 272 22.58 0.10 -18.38
C ARG A 272 22.27 1.41 -17.66
N TYR A 273 22.11 1.33 -16.34
CA TYR A 273 21.83 2.48 -15.50
C TYR A 273 22.89 3.57 -15.64
N PHE A 274 22.44 4.83 -15.70
CA PHE A 274 23.29 5.99 -15.56
C PHE A 274 22.48 7.16 -14.94
N PRO A 275 23.15 8.13 -14.28
CA PRO A 275 22.45 9.28 -13.71
C PRO A 275 21.63 10.03 -14.75
N ASP A 276 20.40 10.43 -14.39
CA ASP A 276 19.57 11.22 -15.29
C ASP A 276 20.17 12.61 -15.46
N PRO A 277 20.51 13.05 -16.68
CA PRO A 277 21.18 14.34 -16.93
C PRO A 277 20.21 15.53 -16.85
N ASP A 278 18.90 15.29 -16.91
CA ASP A 278 17.87 16.34 -16.98
C ASP A 278 17.34 16.72 -15.59
N LEU A 279 17.67 15.92 -14.57
CA LEU A 279 17.26 16.13 -13.18
C LEU A 279 18.44 16.51 -12.30
N VAL A 280 18.32 17.61 -11.59
CA VAL A 280 19.33 18.04 -10.61
C VAL A 280 19.33 17.11 -9.38
N PRO A 281 20.48 16.93 -8.72
CA PRO A 281 20.53 16.23 -7.44
C PRO A 281 19.60 16.86 -6.41
N ILE A 282 19.04 16.02 -5.55
CA ILE A 282 18.13 16.43 -4.48
C ILE A 282 18.96 16.55 -3.20
N HIS A 283 18.85 17.70 -2.53
CA HIS A 283 19.41 17.89 -1.20
C HIS A 283 18.30 18.04 -0.17
N ILE A 284 18.32 17.18 0.86
CA ILE A 284 17.36 17.15 1.97
C ILE A 284 18.09 17.58 3.24
N SER A 285 17.81 18.79 3.74
CA SER A 285 18.49 19.35 4.90
C SER A 285 18.01 18.72 6.22
N ASP A 286 18.82 18.85 7.28
CA ASP A 286 18.46 18.40 8.62
C ASP A 286 17.22 19.12 9.16
N GLU A 287 17.08 20.41 8.86
CA GLU A 287 15.91 21.20 9.25
C GLU A 287 14.64 20.67 8.57
N TYR A 288 14.72 20.33 7.28
CA TYR A 288 13.57 19.76 6.57
C TYR A 288 13.19 18.38 7.10
N LEU A 289 14.17 17.54 7.42
CA LEU A 289 13.92 16.24 8.07
C LEU A 289 13.27 16.41 9.45
N ALA A 290 13.72 17.38 10.24
CA ALA A 290 13.12 17.68 11.53
C ALA A 290 11.67 18.16 11.40
N GLU A 291 11.36 18.98 10.39
CA GLU A 291 9.98 19.38 10.08
C GLU A 291 9.11 18.18 9.69
N LEU A 292 9.60 17.29 8.82
CA LEU A 292 8.87 16.11 8.41
C LEU A 292 8.60 15.17 9.58
N LYS A 293 9.59 14.98 10.45
CA LYS A 293 9.44 14.17 11.66
C LYS A 293 8.40 14.76 12.63
N ALA A 294 8.40 16.09 12.80
CA ALA A 294 7.44 16.77 13.66
C ALA A 294 6.00 16.72 13.11
N LYS A 295 5.83 16.55 11.80
CA LYS A 295 4.52 16.44 11.13
C LYS A 295 4.00 15.00 11.06
N GLN A 296 4.77 14.01 11.50
CA GLN A 296 4.28 12.64 11.51
C GLN A 296 3.07 12.51 12.44
N PRO A 297 2.01 11.81 12.02
CA PRO A 297 0.86 11.55 12.86
C PRO A 297 1.22 10.55 13.96
N GLU A 298 0.39 10.47 14.98
CA GLU A 298 0.36 9.32 15.87
C GLU A 298 -0.08 8.08 15.07
N PHE A 299 0.73 7.03 15.07
CA PHE A 299 0.47 5.81 14.31
C PHE A 299 -0.45 4.83 15.04
N LYS A 300 -0.86 3.78 14.34
CA LYS A 300 -1.81 2.77 14.82
C LYS A 300 -1.50 2.27 16.23
N ASP A 301 -0.27 1.85 16.50
CA ASP A 301 0.07 1.22 17.79
C ASP A 301 0.02 2.22 18.96
N GLU A 302 0.47 3.45 18.71
CA GLU A 302 0.40 4.53 19.69
C GLU A 302 -1.06 4.89 19.98
N LYS A 303 -1.90 5.01 18.93
CA LYS A 303 -3.34 5.26 19.08
C LYS A 303 -4.04 4.11 19.78
N LYS A 304 -3.73 2.86 19.45
CA LYS A 304 -4.27 1.68 20.12
C LYS A 304 -3.99 1.72 21.62
N ALA A 305 -2.73 1.96 22.01
CA ALA A 305 -2.35 2.07 23.40
C ALA A 305 -3.11 3.21 24.11
N ARG A 306 -3.16 4.38 23.49
CA ARG A 306 -3.89 5.53 24.00
C ARG A 306 -5.39 5.26 24.17
N TYR A 307 -6.04 4.59 23.21
CA TYR A 307 -7.47 4.27 23.32
C TYR A 307 -7.79 3.31 24.47
N ILE A 308 -6.87 2.38 24.76
CA ILE A 308 -7.00 1.49 25.91
C ILE A 308 -6.79 2.26 27.23
N GLU A 309 -5.73 3.06 27.32
CA GLU A 309 -5.32 3.76 28.55
C GLU A 309 -6.24 4.93 28.89
N GLU A 310 -6.51 5.82 27.92
CA GLU A 310 -7.25 7.06 28.17
C GLU A 310 -8.77 6.87 28.12
N PHE A 311 -9.25 6.07 27.15
CA PHE A 311 -10.69 5.89 26.93
C PHE A 311 -11.24 4.61 27.57
N GLY A 312 -10.36 3.73 28.06
CA GLY A 312 -10.74 2.45 28.67
C GLY A 312 -11.50 1.54 27.72
N LEU A 313 -11.11 1.53 26.43
CA LEU A 313 -11.66 0.63 25.44
C LEU A 313 -11.09 -0.79 25.60
N PRO A 314 -11.86 -1.83 25.28
CA PRO A 314 -11.32 -3.17 25.12
C PRO A 314 -10.22 -3.20 24.03
N GLU A 315 -9.22 -4.04 24.21
CA GLU A 315 -8.14 -4.19 23.23
C GLU A 315 -8.65 -4.52 21.82
N TYR A 316 -9.64 -5.39 21.72
CA TYR A 316 -10.29 -5.78 20.47
C TYR A 316 -10.91 -4.58 19.73
N ASP A 317 -11.63 -3.71 20.47
CA ASP A 317 -12.26 -2.53 19.88
C ASP A 317 -11.19 -1.51 19.44
N ALA A 318 -10.17 -1.29 20.28
CA ALA A 318 -9.06 -0.41 19.95
C ALA A 318 -8.30 -0.88 18.72
N GLU A 319 -8.09 -2.21 18.56
CA GLU A 319 -7.46 -2.79 17.38
C GLU A 319 -8.24 -2.47 16.11
N ILE A 320 -9.55 -2.75 16.08
CA ILE A 320 -10.39 -2.53 14.90
C ILE A 320 -10.51 -1.05 14.55
N LEU A 321 -10.72 -0.19 15.56
CA LEU A 321 -10.83 1.25 15.33
C LEU A 321 -9.56 1.85 14.74
N THR A 322 -8.40 1.30 15.07
CA THR A 322 -7.12 1.79 14.59
C THR A 322 -6.63 1.11 13.30
N ASP A 323 -7.32 0.09 12.80
CA ASP A 323 -7.01 -0.54 11.50
C ASP A 323 -7.25 0.40 10.30
N SER A 324 -8.18 1.36 10.44
CA SER A 324 -8.47 2.36 9.41
C SER A 324 -8.28 3.76 9.95
N LYS A 325 -7.54 4.60 9.20
CA LYS A 325 -7.42 6.03 9.49
C LYS A 325 -8.79 6.71 9.56
N LYS A 326 -9.72 6.31 8.69
CA LYS A 326 -11.08 6.89 8.68
C LYS A 326 -11.86 6.56 9.94
N PHE A 327 -11.73 5.35 10.46
CA PHE A 327 -12.35 5.00 11.76
C PHE A 327 -11.75 5.81 12.90
N THR A 328 -10.43 6.01 12.92
CA THR A 328 -9.81 6.85 13.96
C THR A 328 -10.27 8.28 13.90
N GLU A 329 -10.38 8.86 12.69
CA GLU A 329 -10.89 10.22 12.49
C GLU A 329 -12.33 10.34 13.02
N ILE A 330 -13.24 9.46 12.61
CA ILE A 330 -14.62 9.45 13.09
C ILE A 330 -14.69 9.27 14.62
N PHE A 331 -13.91 8.33 15.15
CA PHE A 331 -13.90 8.04 16.58
C PHE A 331 -13.39 9.22 17.40
N GLU A 332 -12.26 9.82 17.04
CA GLU A 332 -11.65 10.92 17.78
C GLU A 332 -12.50 12.19 17.69
N GLU A 333 -12.99 12.57 16.52
CA GLU A 333 -13.80 13.76 16.33
C GLU A 333 -15.16 13.63 17.02
N ALA A 334 -15.86 12.51 16.84
CA ALA A 334 -17.15 12.31 17.54
C ALA A 334 -16.98 12.25 19.06
N THR A 335 -15.89 11.63 19.55
CA THR A 335 -15.58 11.57 20.99
C THR A 335 -15.27 12.96 21.54
N ALA A 336 -14.53 13.78 20.81
CA ALA A 336 -14.24 15.16 21.23
C ALA A 336 -15.50 16.01 21.39
N ILE A 337 -16.53 15.76 20.56
CA ILE A 337 -17.80 16.48 20.61
C ILE A 337 -18.69 15.99 21.75
N CYS A 338 -18.93 14.68 21.84
CA CYS A 338 -19.94 14.14 22.80
C CYS A 338 -19.35 13.67 24.14
N ASN A 339 -18.02 13.55 24.25
CA ASN A 339 -17.29 13.03 25.42
C ASN A 339 -17.78 11.64 25.90
N GLN A 340 -18.11 10.75 24.93
CA GLN A 340 -18.66 9.41 25.18
C GLN A 340 -17.90 8.32 24.40
N PRO A 341 -16.58 8.11 24.65
CA PRO A 341 -15.73 7.26 23.81
C PRO A 341 -16.27 5.82 23.65
N LYS A 342 -16.74 5.21 24.75
CA LYS A 342 -17.30 3.84 24.70
C LYS A 342 -18.55 3.73 23.82
N LYS A 343 -19.37 4.78 23.78
CA LYS A 343 -20.57 4.79 22.94
C LYS A 343 -20.23 5.03 21.48
N VAL A 344 -19.32 5.93 21.21
CA VAL A 344 -18.80 6.14 19.84
C VAL A 344 -18.19 4.84 19.30
N SER A 345 -17.35 4.17 20.11
CA SER A 345 -16.81 2.85 19.75
C SER A 345 -17.92 1.84 19.44
N ASN A 346 -18.91 1.70 20.33
CA ASN A 346 -20.03 0.79 20.14
C ASN A 346 -20.85 1.09 18.86
N TRP A 347 -21.03 2.36 18.51
CA TRP A 347 -21.73 2.75 17.28
C TRP A 347 -20.93 2.40 16.02
N ILE A 348 -19.61 2.60 16.04
CA ILE A 348 -18.74 2.21 14.92
C ILE A 348 -18.72 0.71 14.79
N MET A 349 -18.43 -0.02 15.87
CA MET A 349 -18.33 -1.48 15.89
C MET A 349 -19.66 -2.20 15.59
N GLY A 350 -20.77 -1.60 16.00
CA GLY A 350 -22.12 -2.14 15.79
C GLY A 350 -22.75 -1.65 14.49
N GLU A 351 -23.36 -0.48 14.53
CA GLU A 351 -24.22 0.00 13.45
C GLU A 351 -23.43 0.39 12.19
N THR A 352 -22.29 1.07 12.31
CA THR A 352 -21.51 1.45 11.13
C THR A 352 -21.01 0.22 10.39
N MET A 353 -20.40 -0.74 11.09
CA MET A 353 -19.92 -1.96 10.44
C MET A 353 -21.06 -2.85 9.91
N ARG A 354 -22.23 -2.84 10.55
CA ARG A 354 -23.43 -3.53 10.04
C ARG A 354 -23.85 -2.93 8.68
N LEU A 355 -23.97 -1.61 8.59
CA LEU A 355 -24.35 -0.91 7.36
C LEU A 355 -23.30 -1.09 6.25
N MET A 356 -22.02 -1.05 6.57
CA MET A 356 -20.96 -1.35 5.62
C MET A 356 -21.06 -2.77 5.05
N LYS A 357 -21.39 -3.76 5.89
CA LYS A 357 -21.60 -5.15 5.46
C LYS A 357 -22.83 -5.30 4.57
N GLU A 358 -23.92 -4.59 4.89
CA GLU A 358 -25.11 -4.57 4.06
C GLU A 358 -24.84 -3.94 2.70
N GLU A 359 -24.08 -2.83 2.66
CA GLU A 359 -23.70 -2.18 1.41
C GLU A 359 -22.77 -3.05 0.56
N SER A 360 -21.85 -3.76 1.20
CA SER A 360 -21.00 -4.77 0.55
C SER A 360 -21.85 -5.87 -0.09
N ALA A 361 -22.88 -6.36 0.60
CA ALA A 361 -23.77 -7.39 0.08
C ALA A 361 -24.64 -6.89 -1.09
N LYS A 362 -25.10 -5.62 -1.06
CA LYS A 362 -25.89 -5.02 -2.14
C LYS A 362 -25.06 -4.81 -3.40
N THR A 363 -23.80 -4.37 -3.25
CA THR A 363 -22.95 -3.99 -4.38
C THR A 363 -22.13 -5.16 -4.93
N GLY A 364 -22.03 -6.27 -4.19
CA GLY A 364 -21.21 -7.43 -4.54
C GLY A 364 -19.70 -7.19 -4.41
N ARG A 365 -19.30 -6.08 -3.79
CA ARG A 365 -17.91 -5.73 -3.48
C ARG A 365 -17.76 -5.30 -2.02
N GLU A 366 -16.54 -5.41 -1.49
CA GLU A 366 -16.26 -4.92 -0.14
C GLU A 366 -16.43 -3.40 -0.07
N PHE A 367 -17.26 -2.92 0.86
CA PHE A 367 -17.39 -1.52 1.21
C PHE A 367 -16.40 -1.23 2.36
N ARG A 368 -15.48 -0.30 2.15
CA ARG A 368 -14.38 -0.02 3.09
C ARG A 368 -14.67 1.20 3.94
N ALA A 369 -13.96 1.30 5.06
CA ALA A 369 -14.08 2.45 5.96
C ALA A 369 -13.76 3.78 5.28
N GLU A 370 -12.82 3.80 4.32
CA GLU A 370 -12.44 4.98 3.55
C GLU A 370 -13.57 5.53 2.67
N GLU A 371 -14.61 4.73 2.39
CA GLU A 371 -15.79 5.12 1.61
C GLU A 371 -16.89 5.77 2.48
N LEU A 372 -16.70 5.79 3.80
CA LEU A 372 -17.62 6.47 4.72
C LEU A 372 -17.63 7.99 4.49
N THR A 373 -18.81 8.53 4.27
CA THR A 373 -19.00 9.96 3.96
C THR A 373 -19.69 10.74 5.06
N PHE A 374 -20.38 10.06 6.00
CA PHE A 374 -21.11 10.74 7.07
C PHE A 374 -20.17 11.51 8.01
N SER A 375 -20.66 12.61 8.57
CA SER A 375 -19.87 13.45 9.45
C SER A 375 -19.80 12.90 10.88
N PRO A 376 -18.63 13.00 11.55
CA PRO A 376 -18.50 12.65 12.97
C PRO A 376 -19.44 13.44 13.87
N GLU A 377 -19.76 14.68 13.52
CA GLU A 377 -20.71 15.55 14.22
C GLU A 377 -22.10 14.95 14.26
N SER A 378 -22.58 14.39 13.13
CA SER A 378 -23.88 13.72 13.05
C SER A 378 -23.95 12.50 13.99
N LEU A 379 -22.89 11.68 14.04
CA LEU A 379 -22.80 10.56 14.96
C LEU A 379 -22.80 11.04 16.43
N ALA A 380 -21.99 12.04 16.77
CA ALA A 380 -21.92 12.61 18.10
C ALA A 380 -23.26 13.19 18.57
N LYS A 381 -24.00 13.83 17.64
CA LYS A 381 -25.32 14.38 17.93
C LYS A 381 -26.34 13.28 18.21
N ILE A 382 -26.41 12.23 17.39
CA ILE A 382 -27.27 11.07 17.64
C ILE A 382 -27.02 10.49 19.03
N ILE A 383 -25.74 10.25 19.39
CA ILE A 383 -25.35 9.74 20.70
C ILE A 383 -25.84 10.69 21.81
N THR A 384 -25.69 11.99 21.63
CA THR A 384 -26.10 13.01 22.60
C THR A 384 -27.63 13.03 22.81
N LEU A 385 -28.42 12.91 21.74
CA LEU A 385 -29.88 12.84 21.80
C LEU A 385 -30.39 11.60 22.57
N VAL A 386 -29.72 10.44 22.32
CA VAL A 386 -30.02 9.22 23.09
C VAL A 386 -29.71 9.39 24.56
N GLU A 387 -28.57 10.02 24.93
CA GLU A 387 -28.19 10.27 26.32
C GLU A 387 -29.15 11.17 27.03
N LYS A 388 -29.59 12.21 26.37
CA LYS A 388 -30.62 13.12 26.90
C LYS A 388 -32.01 12.52 26.97
N LYS A 389 -32.17 11.29 26.45
CA LYS A 389 -33.47 10.58 26.30
C LYS A 389 -34.47 11.35 25.42
N GLU A 390 -33.99 12.18 24.53
CA GLU A 390 -34.81 12.89 23.53
C GLU A 390 -35.28 11.94 22.45
N ILE A 391 -34.44 10.94 22.13
CA ILE A 391 -34.79 9.83 21.24
C ILE A 391 -34.45 8.49 21.87
N ASN A 392 -35.12 7.41 21.45
CA ASN A 392 -34.78 6.05 21.85
C ASN A 392 -33.78 5.40 20.89
N ASN A 393 -33.21 4.26 21.27
CA ASN A 393 -32.21 3.57 20.44
C ASN A 393 -32.75 3.12 19.06
N ALA A 394 -34.05 2.80 18.94
CA ALA A 394 -34.62 2.38 17.66
C ALA A 394 -34.67 3.56 16.69
N ALA A 395 -35.19 4.71 17.14
CA ALA A 395 -35.20 5.94 16.37
C ALA A 395 -33.77 6.41 16.00
N ALA A 396 -32.83 6.29 16.95
CA ALA A 396 -31.44 6.63 16.71
C ALA A 396 -30.80 5.80 15.56
N LYS A 397 -31.13 4.51 15.47
CA LYS A 397 -30.65 3.63 14.40
C LYS A 397 -31.26 4.01 13.05
N GLU A 398 -32.58 4.29 12.99
CA GLU A 398 -33.24 4.75 11.78
C GLU A 398 -32.65 6.07 11.27
N ILE A 399 -32.41 7.03 12.18
CA ILE A 399 -31.75 8.29 11.84
C ILE A 399 -30.35 8.05 11.28
N PHE A 400 -29.58 7.18 11.93
CA PHE A 400 -28.23 6.89 11.50
C PHE A 400 -28.18 6.18 10.13
N GLU A 401 -29.16 5.34 9.80
CA GLU A 401 -29.27 4.73 8.47
C GLU A 401 -29.41 5.81 7.38
N HIS A 402 -30.23 6.85 7.60
CA HIS A 402 -30.33 7.99 6.69
C HIS A 402 -29.04 8.80 6.62
N VAL A 403 -28.42 9.10 7.76
CA VAL A 403 -27.12 9.80 7.82
C VAL A 403 -26.05 9.04 7.06
N PHE A 404 -25.98 7.72 7.21
CA PHE A 404 -25.02 6.86 6.52
C PHE A 404 -25.27 6.84 5.00
N ALA A 405 -26.53 6.70 4.57
CA ALA A 405 -26.88 6.53 3.16
C ALA A 405 -26.82 7.83 2.36
N GLU A 406 -27.26 8.94 2.95
CA GLU A 406 -27.52 10.21 2.26
C GLU A 406 -26.52 11.32 2.64
N ASN A 407 -25.64 11.06 3.61
CA ASN A 407 -24.70 12.06 4.17
C ASN A 407 -25.40 13.37 4.56
N VAL A 408 -26.59 13.27 5.15
CA VAL A 408 -27.38 14.41 5.60
C VAL A 408 -27.05 14.75 7.06
N ASP A 409 -27.19 16.04 7.39
CA ASP A 409 -27.10 16.47 8.78
C ASP A 409 -28.36 16.02 9.54
N VAL A 410 -28.18 15.58 10.80
CA VAL A 410 -29.25 15.18 11.70
C VAL A 410 -30.30 16.30 11.86
N ASP A 411 -29.87 17.57 11.87
CA ASP A 411 -30.79 18.72 11.94
C ASP A 411 -31.74 18.83 10.76
N SER A 412 -31.31 18.37 9.59
CA SER A 412 -32.12 18.39 8.35
C SER A 412 -33.26 17.37 8.37
N LEU A 413 -33.18 16.37 9.25
CA LEU A 413 -34.20 15.33 9.41
C LEU A 413 -35.39 15.73 10.30
N GLY A 414 -35.38 16.97 10.81
CA GLY A 414 -36.52 17.54 11.52
C GLY A 414 -36.75 16.97 12.93
N ILE A 415 -35.69 16.56 13.60
CA ILE A 415 -35.69 15.93 14.92
C ILE A 415 -35.29 16.96 15.98
#